data_d5cd1ca60c5019984e3b6841c6152e2b
#
_entry.id   d5cd1ca60c5019984e3b6841c6152e2b
#
_cell.length_a   1.000
_cell.length_b   1.000
_cell.length_c   1.000
_cell.angle_alpha   90.00
_cell.angle_beta   90.00
_cell.angle_gamma   90.00
#
_symmetry.space_group_name_H-M   'P 1'
#
loop_
_entity.id
_entity.type
_entity.pdbx_description
1 polymer ?
#
loop_
_entity_poly.entity_id
_entity_poly.type
_entity_poly.pdbx_seq_one_letter_code
_entity_poly.pdbx_strand_id
1 'polypeptide(L)'
;ILLGLLVGLGAMVRERDAQARAQALAFELERETLQRQAADAKLALLQQQVEPHFLFNTLANVQALVESGSPRAAPVLASLIAYLRAAMPLLREGHDGAPTLQREVALVRAYLELMQMRMPDRLQYNVNIDPALHTLRLPPLTLLTLVENAVRHGIDPSEAGGRIDVGAQRDAASGRIRL
;
A
#
# COMPACT_ATOMS: atom_id res chain seq x y z
N ILE A 1 57.58 -16.61 -40.04
CA ILE A 1 56.24 -17.19 -40.19
C ILE A 1 55.66 -17.52 -38.79
N LEU A 2 56.38 -18.20 -37.91
CA LEU A 2 55.89 -18.60 -36.58
C LEU A 2 55.55 -17.41 -35.67
N LEU A 3 56.35 -16.33 -35.70
CA LEU A 3 56.13 -15.12 -34.91
C LEU A 3 54.87 -14.35 -35.30
N GLY A 4 54.57 -14.29 -36.61
CA GLY A 4 53.32 -13.67 -37.10
C GLY A 4 52.07 -14.43 -36.67
N LEU A 5 52.15 -15.75 -36.60
CA LEU A 5 51.04 -16.60 -36.15
C LEU A 5 50.75 -16.44 -34.67
N LEU A 6 51.79 -16.31 -33.83
CA LEU A 6 51.67 -16.06 -32.38
C LEU A 6 51.08 -14.66 -32.09
N VAL A 7 51.49 -13.64 -32.84
CA VAL A 7 50.94 -12.29 -32.69
C VAL A 7 49.46 -12.25 -33.11
N GLY A 8 49.10 -12.93 -34.22
CA GLY A 8 47.71 -13.03 -34.65
C GLY A 8 46.82 -13.77 -33.66
N LEU A 9 47.32 -14.88 -33.10
CA LEU A 9 46.58 -15.62 -32.06
C LEU A 9 46.38 -14.80 -30.79
N GLY A 10 47.41 -14.04 -30.36
CA GLY A 10 47.29 -13.16 -29.20
C GLY A 10 46.34 -11.97 -29.41
N ALA A 11 46.22 -11.48 -30.64
CA ALA A 11 45.25 -10.46 -31.01
C ALA A 11 43.81 -11.01 -31.00
N MET A 12 43.59 -12.20 -31.54
CA MET A 12 42.26 -12.87 -31.49
C MET A 12 41.80 -13.17 -30.11
N VAL A 13 42.68 -13.64 -29.20
CA VAL A 13 42.35 -13.90 -27.81
C VAL A 13 41.95 -12.60 -27.10
N ARG A 14 42.71 -11.53 -27.28
CA ARG A 14 42.39 -10.21 -26.67
C ARG A 14 41.06 -9.64 -27.17
N GLU A 15 40.76 -9.82 -28.45
CA GLU A 15 39.51 -9.36 -29.04
C GLU A 15 38.31 -10.15 -28.52
N ARG A 16 38.43 -11.47 -28.37
CA ARG A 16 37.42 -12.31 -27.73
C ARG A 16 37.19 -11.94 -26.26
N ASP A 17 38.28 -11.70 -25.51
CA ASP A 17 38.18 -11.28 -24.10
C ASP A 17 37.51 -9.90 -23.99
N ALA A 18 37.82 -8.98 -24.87
CA ALA A 18 37.16 -7.65 -24.89
C ALA A 18 35.68 -7.76 -25.23
N GLN A 19 35.32 -8.59 -26.21
CA GLN A 19 33.92 -8.85 -26.57
C GLN A 19 33.16 -9.53 -25.43
N ALA A 20 33.76 -10.54 -24.76
CA ALA A 20 33.14 -11.21 -23.60
C ALA A 20 32.90 -10.24 -22.45
N ARG A 21 33.87 -9.35 -22.16
CA ARG A 21 33.71 -8.32 -21.11
C ARG A 21 32.62 -7.30 -21.47
N ALA A 22 32.57 -6.86 -22.73
CA ALA A 22 31.54 -5.95 -23.22
C ALA A 22 30.14 -6.57 -23.12
N GLN A 23 29.99 -7.85 -23.47
CA GLN A 23 28.73 -8.58 -23.31
C GLN A 23 28.34 -8.76 -21.85
N ALA A 24 29.27 -9.10 -20.95
CA ALA A 24 29.03 -9.22 -19.53
C ALA A 24 28.56 -7.89 -18.93
N LEU A 25 29.23 -6.79 -19.27
CA LEU A 25 28.84 -5.45 -18.82
C LEU A 25 27.47 -5.04 -19.37
N ALA A 26 27.19 -5.32 -20.63
CA ALA A 26 25.87 -5.05 -21.21
C ALA A 26 24.76 -5.82 -20.50
N PHE A 27 25.00 -7.08 -20.16
CA PHE A 27 24.06 -7.91 -19.41
C PHE A 27 23.85 -7.41 -17.96
N GLU A 28 24.91 -6.96 -17.29
CA GLU A 28 24.80 -6.35 -15.95
C GLU A 28 23.98 -5.05 -15.99
N LEU A 29 24.21 -4.18 -16.98
CA LEU A 29 23.45 -2.94 -17.16
C LEU A 29 21.98 -3.21 -17.47
N GLU A 30 21.70 -4.19 -18.32
CA GLU A 30 20.32 -4.61 -18.63
C GLU A 30 19.62 -5.15 -17.38
N ARG A 31 20.29 -5.99 -16.61
CA ARG A 31 19.78 -6.52 -15.35
C ARG A 31 19.49 -5.42 -14.34
N GLU A 32 20.39 -4.45 -14.17
CA GLU A 32 20.20 -3.31 -13.28
C GLU A 32 19.00 -2.44 -13.72
N THR A 33 18.88 -2.21 -15.03
CA THR A 33 17.75 -1.46 -15.60
C THR A 33 16.42 -2.16 -15.35
N LEU A 34 16.35 -3.48 -15.56
CA LEU A 34 15.16 -4.28 -15.29
C LEU A 34 14.81 -4.29 -13.78
N GLN A 35 15.80 -4.35 -12.91
CA GLN A 35 15.56 -4.27 -11.46
C GLN A 35 15.02 -2.91 -11.04
N ARG A 36 15.53 -1.81 -11.61
CA ARG A 36 14.98 -0.45 -11.37
C ARG A 36 13.56 -0.33 -11.88
N GLN A 37 13.28 -0.78 -13.11
CA GLN A 37 11.93 -0.76 -13.66
C GLN A 37 10.94 -1.60 -12.83
N ALA A 38 11.36 -2.76 -12.33
CA ALA A 38 10.54 -3.59 -11.45
C ALA A 38 10.28 -2.90 -10.09
N ALA A 39 11.28 -2.21 -9.54
CA ALA A 39 11.12 -1.44 -8.31
C ALA A 39 10.17 -0.24 -8.50
N ASP A 40 10.30 0.48 -9.62
CA ASP A 40 9.43 1.61 -9.96
C ASP A 40 8.00 1.15 -10.24
N ALA A 41 7.80 0.04 -10.95
CA ALA A 41 6.49 -0.56 -11.16
C ALA A 41 5.85 -1.00 -9.84
N LYS A 42 6.64 -1.58 -8.91
CA LYS A 42 6.17 -1.96 -7.58
C LYS A 42 5.80 -0.74 -6.74
N LEU A 43 6.56 0.35 -6.80
CA LEU A 43 6.23 1.62 -6.16
C LEU A 43 4.95 2.23 -6.75
N ALA A 44 4.79 2.21 -8.07
CA ALA A 44 3.58 2.68 -8.74
C ALA A 44 2.34 1.87 -8.34
N LEU A 45 2.45 0.53 -8.23
CA LEU A 45 1.38 -0.33 -7.73
C LEU A 45 1.04 -0.02 -6.26
N LEU A 46 2.04 0.20 -5.42
CA LEU A 46 1.85 0.58 -4.02
C LEU A 46 1.17 1.96 -3.89
N GLN A 47 1.51 2.90 -4.77
CA GLN A 47 0.89 4.23 -4.82
C GLN A 47 -0.55 4.19 -5.32
N GLN A 48 -0.93 3.22 -6.15
CA GLN A 48 -2.32 3.06 -6.64
C GLN A 48 -3.23 2.39 -5.60
N GLN A 49 -2.69 1.62 -4.66
CA GLN A 49 -3.47 0.88 -3.65
C GLN A 49 -3.84 1.72 -2.42
N VAL A 50 -3.08 2.76 -2.11
CA VAL A 50 -3.45 3.79 -1.15
C VAL A 50 -3.80 5.04 -1.96
N GLU A 51 -5.01 5.58 -1.82
CA GLU A 51 -5.42 6.76 -2.61
C GLU A 51 -4.43 7.93 -2.39
N PRO A 52 -3.60 8.28 -3.41
CA PRO A 52 -2.55 9.28 -3.22
C PRO A 52 -3.14 10.64 -2.82
N HIS A 53 -4.28 10.98 -3.39
CA HIS A 53 -4.99 12.22 -3.12
C HIS A 53 -5.44 12.32 -1.65
N PHE A 54 -5.87 11.20 -1.04
CA PHE A 54 -6.19 11.16 0.39
C PHE A 54 -4.97 11.46 1.25
N LEU A 55 -3.81 10.86 0.94
CA LEU A 55 -2.56 11.09 1.68
C LEU A 55 -2.10 12.53 1.57
N PHE A 56 -2.07 13.11 0.35
CA PHE A 56 -1.66 14.49 0.15
C PHE A 56 -2.59 15.47 0.87
N ASN A 57 -3.91 15.26 0.80
CA ASN A 57 -4.87 16.10 1.51
C ASN A 57 -4.74 16.00 3.03
N THR A 58 -4.47 14.80 3.55
CA THR A 58 -4.26 14.61 4.99
C THR A 58 -2.97 15.28 5.45
N LEU A 59 -1.88 15.16 4.69
CA LEU A 59 -0.62 15.85 4.99
C LEU A 59 -0.77 17.37 4.93
N ALA A 60 -1.46 17.91 3.92
CA ALA A 60 -1.75 19.34 3.83
C ALA A 60 -2.58 19.84 5.02
N ASN A 61 -3.56 19.05 5.48
CA ASN A 61 -4.32 19.37 6.69
C ASN A 61 -3.43 19.36 7.95
N VAL A 62 -2.55 18.36 8.10
CA VAL A 62 -1.58 18.33 9.21
C VAL A 62 -0.68 19.55 9.17
N GLN A 63 -0.16 19.94 8.01
CA GLN A 63 0.67 21.12 7.84
C GLN A 63 -0.08 22.39 8.28
N ALA A 64 -1.31 22.59 7.83
CA ALA A 64 -2.12 23.75 8.22
C ALA A 64 -2.39 23.78 9.75
N LEU A 65 -2.60 22.61 10.37
CA LEU A 65 -2.75 22.50 11.83
C LEU A 65 -1.45 22.85 12.58
N VAL A 66 -0.30 22.46 12.05
CA VAL A 66 1.02 22.84 12.61
C VAL A 66 1.26 24.34 12.46
N GLU A 67 1.03 24.92 11.30
CA GLU A 67 1.21 26.35 11.03
C GLU A 67 0.30 27.23 11.91
N SER A 68 -0.93 26.75 12.20
CA SER A 68 -1.86 27.43 13.11
C SER A 68 -1.59 27.18 14.60
N GLY A 69 -0.58 26.39 14.96
CA GLY A 69 -0.29 26.03 16.34
C GLY A 69 -1.39 25.18 17.00
N SER A 70 -2.21 24.49 16.22
CA SER A 70 -3.33 23.70 16.73
C SER A 70 -2.87 22.50 17.56
N PRO A 71 -3.40 22.27 18.77
CA PRO A 71 -3.10 21.07 19.57
C PRO A 71 -3.55 19.77 18.89
N ARG A 72 -4.34 19.84 17.84
CA ARG A 72 -4.83 18.68 17.08
C ARG A 72 -3.77 18.16 16.06
N ALA A 73 -2.73 18.90 15.76
CA ALA A 73 -1.72 18.50 14.77
C ALA A 73 -1.05 17.16 15.12
N ALA A 74 -0.58 17.02 16.36
CA ALA A 74 0.10 15.79 16.80
C ALA A 74 -0.82 14.57 16.82
N PRO A 75 -2.06 14.62 17.35
CA PRO A 75 -3.02 13.53 17.24
C PRO A 75 -3.31 13.09 15.79
N VAL A 76 -3.58 14.02 14.88
CA VAL A 76 -3.87 13.71 13.46
C VAL A 76 -2.67 13.05 12.78
N LEU A 77 -1.44 13.55 13.04
CA LEU A 77 -0.22 12.93 12.52
C LEU A 77 -0.03 11.50 13.06
N ALA A 78 -0.26 11.30 14.35
CA ALA A 78 -0.17 9.97 14.98
C ALA A 78 -1.15 8.97 14.34
N SER A 79 -2.39 9.38 14.08
CA SER A 79 -3.39 8.54 13.42
C SER A 79 -3.03 8.26 11.94
N LEU A 80 -2.46 9.24 11.23
CA LEU A 80 -1.94 8.99 9.88
C LEU A 80 -0.82 7.95 9.88
N ILE A 81 0.11 8.04 10.84
CA ILE A 81 1.19 7.05 10.99
C ILE A 81 0.62 5.67 11.32
N ALA A 82 -0.39 5.59 12.19
CA ALA A 82 -1.07 4.33 12.54
C ALA A 82 -1.73 3.70 11.31
N TYR A 83 -2.44 4.50 10.52
CA TYR A 83 -3.03 4.05 9.26
C TYR A 83 -1.98 3.51 8.28
N LEU A 84 -0.91 4.25 8.05
CA LEU A 84 0.17 3.81 7.15
C LEU A 84 0.84 2.50 7.64
N ARG A 85 1.05 2.35 8.95
CA ARG A 85 1.58 1.11 9.53
C ARG A 85 0.64 -0.08 9.34
N ALA A 86 -0.66 0.13 9.45
CA ALA A 86 -1.65 -0.92 9.23
C ALA A 86 -1.78 -1.29 7.74
N ALA A 87 -1.62 -0.32 6.82
CA ALA A 87 -1.69 -0.52 5.38
C ALA A 87 -0.46 -1.26 4.81
N MET A 88 0.75 -0.94 5.28
CA MET A 88 1.99 -1.47 4.72
C MET A 88 2.10 -2.99 4.64
N PRO A 89 1.71 -3.80 5.66
CA PRO A 89 1.73 -5.25 5.56
C PRO A 89 0.79 -5.79 4.48
N LEU A 90 -0.39 -5.22 4.33
CA LEU A 90 -1.39 -5.62 3.33
C LEU A 90 -0.92 -5.33 1.91
N LEU A 91 -0.10 -4.29 1.73
CA LEU A 91 0.49 -3.90 0.46
C LEU A 91 1.72 -4.75 0.08
N ARG A 92 2.40 -5.36 1.06
CA ARG A 92 3.59 -6.19 0.87
C ARG A 92 3.30 -7.67 0.64
N GLU A 93 2.11 -8.14 0.97
CA GLU A 93 1.75 -9.56 0.98
C GLU A 93 1.52 -10.16 -0.42
N GLY A 94 2.55 -10.14 -1.28
CA GLY A 94 2.61 -11.00 -2.45
C GLY A 94 3.09 -12.44 -2.16
N HIS A 95 3.48 -12.78 -0.91
CA HIS A 95 4.18 -14.04 -0.59
C HIS A 95 3.46 -14.95 0.43
N ASP A 96 2.58 -14.44 1.30
CA ASP A 96 2.01 -15.22 2.41
C ASP A 96 0.50 -15.49 2.33
N GLY A 97 -0.10 -15.33 1.14
CA GLY A 97 -1.54 -15.57 0.94
C GLY A 97 -2.43 -14.38 1.34
N ALA A 98 -3.75 -14.54 1.15
CA ALA A 98 -4.72 -13.48 1.43
C ALA A 98 -4.70 -13.06 2.92
N PRO A 99 -4.82 -11.75 3.22
CA PRO A 99 -4.85 -11.24 4.58
C PRO A 99 -6.06 -11.75 5.36
N THR A 100 -5.95 -11.72 6.69
CA THR A 100 -7.07 -12.08 7.56
C THR A 100 -8.03 -10.92 7.76
N LEU A 101 -9.31 -11.23 8.07
CA LEU A 101 -10.31 -10.22 8.43
C LEU A 101 -9.84 -9.35 9.60
N GLN A 102 -9.11 -9.91 10.55
CA GLN A 102 -8.53 -9.13 11.66
C GLN A 102 -7.61 -7.99 11.16
N ARG A 103 -6.77 -8.25 10.17
CA ARG A 103 -5.87 -7.23 9.59
C ARG A 103 -6.63 -6.18 8.79
N GLU A 104 -7.63 -6.59 8.01
CA GLU A 104 -8.52 -5.66 7.31
C GLU A 104 -9.27 -4.75 8.30
N VAL A 105 -9.79 -5.32 9.39
CA VAL A 105 -10.49 -4.57 10.45
C VAL A 105 -9.56 -3.58 11.14
N ALA A 106 -8.32 -3.98 11.43
CA ALA A 106 -7.34 -3.07 12.03
C ALA A 106 -7.05 -1.87 11.13
N LEU A 107 -6.92 -2.10 9.81
CA LEU A 107 -6.73 -1.04 8.82
C LEU A 107 -7.96 -0.11 8.73
N VAL A 108 -9.17 -0.68 8.68
CA VAL A 108 -10.42 0.08 8.65
C VAL A 108 -10.60 0.94 9.90
N ARG A 109 -10.27 0.42 11.09
CA ARG A 109 -10.30 1.22 12.32
C ARG A 109 -9.35 2.40 12.26
N ALA A 110 -8.10 2.18 11.86
CA ALA A 110 -7.11 3.26 11.72
C ALA A 110 -7.55 4.32 10.68
N TYR A 111 -8.16 3.90 9.57
CA TYR A 111 -8.74 4.81 8.58
C TYR A 111 -9.90 5.63 9.15
N LEU A 112 -10.87 4.99 9.80
CA LEU A 112 -12.03 5.67 10.36
C LEU A 112 -11.67 6.62 11.50
N GLU A 113 -10.70 6.27 12.35
CA GLU A 113 -10.14 7.18 13.38
C GLU A 113 -9.55 8.44 12.74
N LEU A 114 -8.76 8.28 11.68
CA LEU A 114 -8.18 9.41 10.95
C LEU A 114 -9.25 10.29 10.31
N MET A 115 -10.28 9.66 9.69
CA MET A 115 -11.42 10.40 9.10
C MET A 115 -12.26 11.11 10.15
N GLN A 116 -12.50 10.50 11.32
CA GLN A 116 -13.23 11.12 12.42
C GLN A 116 -12.47 12.34 12.98
N MET A 117 -11.14 12.28 13.08
CA MET A 117 -10.35 13.46 13.47
C MET A 117 -10.44 14.60 12.46
N ARG A 118 -10.59 14.27 11.16
CA ARG A 118 -10.79 15.26 10.09
C ARG A 118 -12.19 15.84 10.10
N MET A 119 -13.21 15.02 10.44
CA MET A 119 -14.64 15.35 10.42
C MET A 119 -15.33 14.99 11.73
N PRO A 120 -14.95 15.61 12.88
CA PRO A 120 -15.39 15.16 14.21
C PRO A 120 -16.89 15.23 14.41
N ASP A 121 -17.53 16.24 13.83
CA ASP A 121 -18.96 16.49 13.99
C ASP A 121 -19.82 15.79 12.91
N ARG A 122 -19.17 15.19 11.91
CA ARG A 122 -19.86 14.63 10.74
C ARG A 122 -19.74 13.12 10.60
N LEU A 123 -18.67 12.50 11.11
CA LEU A 123 -18.48 11.04 11.05
C LEU A 123 -18.65 10.40 12.40
N GLN A 124 -19.66 9.55 12.51
CA GLN A 124 -19.77 8.56 13.59
C GLN A 124 -19.52 7.17 13.00
N TYR A 125 -18.85 6.30 13.75
CA TYR A 125 -18.64 4.93 13.28
C TYR A 125 -18.67 3.92 14.43
N ASN A 126 -18.99 2.68 14.07
CA ASN A 126 -18.88 1.52 14.94
C ASN A 126 -18.32 0.34 14.14
N VAL A 127 -17.37 -0.39 14.72
CA VAL A 127 -16.78 -1.58 14.10
C VAL A 127 -16.93 -2.74 15.07
N ASN A 128 -17.85 -3.64 14.77
CA ASN A 128 -18.17 -4.80 15.60
C ASN A 128 -18.09 -6.08 14.79
N ILE A 129 -17.00 -6.83 14.98
CA ILE A 129 -16.71 -8.08 14.27
C ILE A 129 -16.60 -9.20 15.30
N ASP A 130 -17.30 -10.30 15.06
CA ASP A 130 -17.17 -11.50 15.89
C ASP A 130 -15.72 -12.00 15.88
N PRO A 131 -15.05 -12.14 17.04
CA PRO A 131 -13.69 -12.68 17.13
C PRO A 131 -13.52 -14.04 16.43
N ALA A 132 -14.55 -14.88 16.38
CA ALA A 132 -14.53 -16.16 15.67
C ALA A 132 -14.29 -16.02 14.15
N LEU A 133 -14.52 -14.83 13.57
CA LEU A 133 -14.33 -14.53 12.16
C LEU A 133 -12.97 -13.91 11.84
N HIS A 134 -12.16 -13.56 12.83
CA HIS A 134 -10.91 -12.85 12.67
C HIS A 134 -9.89 -13.58 11.77
N THR A 135 -9.90 -14.91 11.77
CA THR A 135 -8.98 -15.74 10.96
C THR A 135 -9.43 -15.92 9.51
N LEU A 136 -10.60 -15.43 9.15
CA LEU A 136 -11.12 -15.46 7.81
C LEU A 136 -10.20 -14.73 6.84
N ARG A 137 -9.95 -15.33 5.67
CA ARG A 137 -9.13 -14.73 4.63
C ARG A 137 -10.01 -14.00 3.63
N LEU A 138 -9.60 -12.78 3.28
CA LEU A 138 -10.27 -11.92 2.30
C LEU A 138 -9.26 -11.46 1.24
N PRO A 139 -9.72 -11.09 0.03
CA PRO A 139 -8.86 -10.33 -0.86
C PRO A 139 -8.36 -9.05 -0.18
N PRO A 140 -7.10 -8.63 -0.42
CA PRO A 140 -6.53 -7.44 0.21
C PRO A 140 -7.37 -6.19 -0.04
N LEU A 141 -7.47 -5.35 0.99
CA LEU A 141 -8.14 -4.04 0.95
C LEU A 141 -9.66 -4.09 0.62
N THR A 142 -10.28 -5.27 0.65
CA THR A 142 -11.72 -5.41 0.35
C THR A 142 -12.58 -4.59 1.29
N LEU A 143 -12.35 -4.71 2.59
CA LEU A 143 -13.14 -4.01 3.59
C LEU A 143 -12.83 -2.51 3.58
N LEU A 144 -11.55 -2.14 3.43
CA LEU A 144 -11.16 -0.74 3.31
C LEU A 144 -11.83 -0.07 2.12
N THR A 145 -11.83 -0.68 0.93
CA THR A 145 -12.46 -0.12 -0.27
C THR A 145 -13.95 0.17 -0.08
N LEU A 146 -14.68 -0.74 0.60
CA LEU A 146 -16.09 -0.53 0.92
C LEU A 146 -16.29 0.67 1.86
N VAL A 147 -15.46 0.78 2.88
CA VAL A 147 -15.53 1.86 3.87
C VAL A 147 -15.11 3.21 3.26
N GLU A 148 -14.06 3.24 2.44
CA GLU A 148 -13.65 4.43 1.69
C GLU A 148 -14.77 4.93 0.79
N ASN A 149 -15.45 4.03 0.07
CA ASN A 149 -16.60 4.39 -0.75
C ASN A 149 -17.76 4.94 0.09
N ALA A 150 -18.04 4.35 1.25
CA ALA A 150 -19.07 4.83 2.17
C ALA A 150 -18.75 6.24 2.70
N VAL A 151 -17.50 6.52 3.05
CA VAL A 151 -17.05 7.86 3.46
C VAL A 151 -17.18 8.84 2.31
N ARG A 152 -16.59 8.51 1.15
CA ARG A 152 -16.53 9.39 -0.02
C ARG A 152 -17.92 9.77 -0.55
N HIS A 153 -18.84 8.80 -0.61
CA HIS A 153 -20.14 8.98 -1.26
C HIS A 153 -21.29 9.21 -0.26
N GLY A 154 -21.12 8.80 0.99
CA GLY A 154 -22.15 8.94 2.01
C GLY A 154 -21.90 10.07 3.01
N ILE A 155 -20.66 10.26 3.46
CA ILE A 155 -20.31 11.21 4.53
C ILE A 155 -19.81 12.54 3.95
N ASP A 156 -18.83 12.50 3.03
CA ASP A 156 -18.20 13.71 2.48
C ASP A 156 -19.18 14.68 1.83
N PRO A 157 -20.17 14.24 1.03
CA PRO A 157 -21.14 15.16 0.42
C PRO A 157 -22.25 15.61 1.39
N SER A 158 -22.43 14.95 2.56
CA SER A 158 -23.49 15.25 3.52
C SER A 158 -23.07 16.33 4.51
N GLU A 159 -23.71 17.48 4.54
CA GLU A 159 -23.47 18.50 5.58
C GLU A 159 -23.85 18.02 6.98
N ALA A 160 -24.91 17.22 7.08
CA ALA A 160 -25.35 16.60 8.33
C ALA A 160 -24.44 15.46 8.79
N GLY A 161 -23.52 15.02 7.92
CA GLY A 161 -22.68 13.86 8.20
C GLY A 161 -23.44 12.53 8.13
N GLY A 162 -22.97 11.54 8.87
CA GLY A 162 -23.61 10.24 8.95
C GLY A 162 -22.85 9.26 9.83
N ARG A 163 -23.37 8.01 9.86
CA ARG A 163 -22.81 6.91 10.63
C ARG A 163 -22.43 5.75 9.73
N ILE A 164 -21.29 5.16 10.01
CA ILE A 164 -20.79 3.94 9.34
C ILE A 164 -20.74 2.83 10.39
N ASP A 165 -21.50 1.76 10.18
CA ASP A 165 -21.45 0.55 10.98
C ASP A 165 -20.81 -0.57 10.16
N VAL A 166 -19.68 -1.08 10.66
CA VAL A 166 -18.94 -2.19 10.04
C VAL A 166 -19.16 -3.43 10.88
N GLY A 167 -19.74 -4.46 10.28
CA GLY A 167 -20.04 -5.71 10.98
C GLY A 167 -19.71 -6.93 10.11
N ALA A 168 -19.43 -8.07 10.74
CA ALA A 168 -19.37 -9.36 10.09
C ALA A 168 -20.14 -10.38 10.89
N GLN A 169 -20.99 -11.14 10.21
CA GLN A 169 -21.83 -12.17 10.83
C GLN A 169 -21.84 -13.42 9.96
N ARG A 170 -21.88 -14.59 10.61
CA ARG A 170 -22.13 -15.85 9.93
C ARG A 170 -23.63 -16.09 9.88
N ASP A 171 -24.18 -16.25 8.70
CA ASP A 171 -25.56 -16.68 8.49
C ASP A 171 -25.71 -18.14 8.98
N ALA A 172 -26.54 -18.35 9.98
CA ALA A 172 -26.73 -19.66 10.59
C ALA A 172 -27.37 -20.70 9.66
N ALA A 173 -28.15 -20.27 8.68
CA ALA A 173 -28.85 -21.14 7.74
C ALA A 173 -27.98 -21.57 6.56
N SER A 174 -27.21 -20.63 6.00
CA SER A 174 -26.40 -20.86 4.79
C SER A 174 -24.91 -21.11 5.09
N GLY A 175 -24.44 -20.84 6.31
CA GLY A 175 -23.03 -20.87 6.66
C GLY A 175 -22.20 -19.76 6.00
N ARG A 176 -22.82 -18.91 5.18
CA ARG A 176 -22.17 -17.78 4.49
C ARG A 176 -21.83 -16.67 5.48
N ILE A 177 -20.81 -15.90 5.15
CA ILE A 177 -20.46 -14.73 5.90
C ILE A 177 -20.97 -13.50 5.17
N ARG A 178 -21.64 -12.64 5.90
CA ARG A 178 -22.06 -11.31 5.46
C ARG A 178 -21.15 -10.28 6.13
N LEU A 179 -20.58 -9.47 5.28
CA LEU A 179 -19.85 -8.26 5.67
C LEU A 179 -20.77 -7.08 5.50
#